data_0d0501e167ae5e379ae63cd9edad53a4
#
_entry.id   0d0501e167ae5e379ae63cd9edad53a4
#
_cell.length_a   1.000
_cell.length_b   1.000
_cell.length_c   1.000
_cell.angle_alpha   90.00
_cell.angle_beta   90.00
_cell.angle_gamma   90.00
#
_symmetry.space_group_name_H-M   'P 1'
#
loop_
_entity.id
_entity.type
_entity.pdbx_description
1 polymer ?
#
loop_
_entity_poly.entity_id
_entity_poly.type
_entity_poly.pdbx_seq_one_letter_code
_entity_poly.pdbx_strand_id
1 'polypeptide(L)'
;MRQPSIRPADGLRVAYLTGVYPRATDTFIQREVASLREAGVDVHTFAVREPAADQLIGPVQVAEAASTTYLLPASVGGIVLALAAALRHPRRFVGAAALSQRTHPRGVRGALTQCAYFVEAAVLARHLRQRSIQHVHNHFPDSSGTVVMLAAHLAGVQFSFTLHGAEILRDVAKWRLDEKVARAAFGVSVSWYGRAQAMLVSPPSAWGRLHVVRCGIDATQYTPTHHGGQRSSVLFVGRLDPVKGLPVLLDAFAQVLRDRPSAVLTLVGDGPGREAAEQQVKALAIDHAVHFAGYCTAAEVADHLAAADVFVLPSFFEGIPVSLMEAMAAQVPVVASQLPGIAELVEHGEHGYLVPAGHTEQLAERITALLSQPALRQRMGEAGRAKVLAEFDEASAAAQLHDLFLAAAQEVTDGR
;
A
#
# COMPACT_ATOMS: atom_id res chain seq x y z
N MET A 1 -9.08 -3.50 -26.39
CA MET A 1 -7.74 -4.03 -26.04
C MET A 1 -7.91 -5.49 -25.62
N ARG A 2 -7.02 -6.42 -26.05
CA ARG A 2 -7.07 -7.81 -25.58
C ARG A 2 -6.60 -7.84 -24.13
N GLN A 3 -7.40 -8.42 -23.22
CA GLN A 3 -6.92 -8.74 -21.87
C GLN A 3 -5.63 -9.58 -21.99
N PRO A 4 -4.58 -9.27 -21.23
CA PRO A 4 -3.38 -10.10 -21.21
C PRO A 4 -3.81 -11.51 -20.76
N SER A 5 -3.55 -12.52 -21.61
CA SER A 5 -3.82 -13.92 -21.28
C SER A 5 -2.79 -14.35 -20.22
N ILE A 6 -3.23 -14.45 -18.98
CA ILE A 6 -2.40 -14.99 -17.89
C ILE A 6 -2.19 -16.49 -18.20
N ARG A 7 -0.92 -16.94 -18.20
CA ARG A 7 -0.59 -18.35 -18.36
C ARG A 7 -1.03 -19.11 -17.12
N PRO A 8 -1.69 -20.28 -17.22
CA PRO A 8 -2.05 -21.07 -16.05
C PRO A 8 -0.79 -21.41 -15.24
N ALA A 9 -0.79 -21.06 -13.97
CA ALA A 9 0.28 -21.39 -13.02
C ALA A 9 -0.04 -22.72 -12.33
N ASP A 10 -0.24 -23.80 -13.10
CA ASP A 10 -0.59 -25.10 -12.55
C ASP A 10 0.39 -25.53 -11.45
N GLY A 11 -0.07 -25.40 -10.20
CA GLY A 11 0.66 -25.85 -9.00
C GLY A 11 1.56 -24.83 -8.30
N LEU A 12 1.63 -23.55 -8.72
CA LEU A 12 2.42 -22.56 -7.99
C LEU A 12 1.72 -22.15 -6.69
N ARG A 13 2.37 -22.43 -5.54
CA ARG A 13 1.90 -22.07 -4.20
C ARG A 13 2.70 -20.92 -3.62
N VAL A 14 2.01 -19.80 -3.38
CA VAL A 14 2.60 -18.57 -2.87
C VAL A 14 2.00 -18.22 -1.52
N ALA A 15 2.83 -17.89 -0.53
CA ALA A 15 2.39 -17.29 0.72
C ALA A 15 2.54 -15.79 0.65
N TYR A 16 1.53 -15.04 1.10
CA TYR A 16 1.58 -13.59 1.33
C TYR A 16 1.71 -13.32 2.82
N LEU A 17 2.67 -12.50 3.24
CA LEU A 17 2.81 -12.06 4.62
C LEU A 17 2.80 -10.55 4.74
N THR A 18 2.03 -10.04 5.71
CA THR A 18 2.07 -8.64 6.17
C THR A 18 2.14 -8.58 7.70
N GLY A 19 2.36 -7.39 8.26
CA GLY A 19 2.34 -7.21 9.72
C GLY A 19 0.96 -7.42 10.33
N VAL A 20 -0.07 -6.82 9.72
CA VAL A 20 -1.50 -6.93 10.07
C VAL A 20 -2.31 -7.00 8.79
N TYR A 21 -3.25 -7.94 8.68
CA TYR A 21 -4.07 -8.14 7.47
C TYR A 21 -5.33 -8.95 7.77
N PRO A 22 -6.46 -8.67 7.07
CA PRO A 22 -6.68 -7.54 6.18
C PRO A 22 -7.07 -6.27 6.94
N ARG A 23 -6.66 -5.10 6.46
CA ARG A 23 -7.11 -3.81 7.02
C ARG A 23 -7.99 -3.08 6.02
N ALA A 24 -8.80 -2.14 6.51
CA ALA A 24 -9.59 -1.24 5.67
C ALA A 24 -8.75 -0.50 4.61
N THR A 25 -7.47 -0.24 4.92
CA THR A 25 -6.51 0.47 4.04
C THR A 25 -5.70 -0.43 3.12
N ASP A 26 -5.85 -1.76 3.21
CA ASP A 26 -5.07 -2.74 2.45
C ASP A 26 -5.81 -3.26 1.20
N THR A 27 -6.75 -2.48 0.67
CA THR A 27 -7.60 -2.86 -0.48
C THR A 27 -6.79 -3.30 -1.69
N PHE A 28 -5.64 -2.67 -1.95
CA PHE A 28 -4.75 -3.02 -3.05
C PHE A 28 -4.11 -4.40 -2.88
N ILE A 29 -3.78 -4.84 -1.65
CA ILE A 29 -3.28 -6.20 -1.39
C ILE A 29 -4.40 -7.21 -1.60
N GLN A 30 -5.61 -6.92 -1.12
CA GLN A 30 -6.78 -7.79 -1.27
C GLN A 30 -7.11 -7.99 -2.75
N ARG A 31 -7.10 -6.92 -3.55
CA ARG A 31 -7.29 -6.96 -5.01
C ARG A 31 -6.19 -7.79 -5.69
N GLU A 32 -4.92 -7.55 -5.37
CA GLU A 32 -3.79 -8.30 -5.93
C GLU A 32 -3.90 -9.80 -5.62
N VAL A 33 -4.22 -10.17 -4.38
CA VAL A 33 -4.43 -11.57 -3.97
C VAL A 33 -5.61 -12.19 -4.73
N ALA A 34 -6.74 -11.47 -4.88
CA ALA A 34 -7.90 -11.94 -5.62
C ALA A 34 -7.56 -12.18 -7.10
N SER A 35 -6.92 -11.21 -7.76
CA SER A 35 -6.52 -11.32 -9.17
C SER A 35 -5.53 -12.46 -9.42
N LEU A 36 -4.59 -12.72 -8.50
CA LEU A 36 -3.68 -13.86 -8.60
C LEU A 36 -4.39 -15.20 -8.42
N ARG A 37 -5.36 -15.28 -7.49
CA ARG A 37 -6.20 -16.48 -7.31
C ARG A 37 -7.04 -16.76 -8.55
N GLU A 38 -7.62 -15.72 -9.15
CA GLU A 38 -8.35 -15.83 -10.44
C GLU A 38 -7.44 -16.29 -11.58
N ALA A 39 -6.16 -15.91 -11.53
CA ALA A 39 -5.11 -16.36 -12.44
C ALA A 39 -4.64 -17.81 -12.20
N GLY A 40 -5.20 -18.51 -11.21
CA GLY A 40 -4.87 -19.90 -10.90
C GLY A 40 -3.66 -20.09 -9.97
N VAL A 41 -3.15 -19.04 -9.33
CA VAL A 41 -2.12 -19.14 -8.29
C VAL A 41 -2.77 -19.55 -6.97
N ASP A 42 -2.22 -20.57 -6.30
CA ASP A 42 -2.67 -21.00 -4.97
C ASP A 42 -2.08 -20.05 -3.90
N VAL A 43 -2.79 -18.93 -3.63
CA VAL A 43 -2.32 -17.88 -2.70
C VAL A 43 -2.85 -18.12 -1.29
N HIS A 44 -1.93 -18.33 -0.34
CA HIS A 44 -2.17 -18.46 1.09
C HIS A 44 -1.82 -17.17 1.82
N THR A 45 -2.76 -16.54 2.48
CA THR A 45 -2.54 -15.31 3.24
C THR A 45 -2.14 -15.58 4.68
N PHE A 46 -1.14 -14.85 5.14
CA PHE A 46 -0.61 -14.84 6.50
C PHE A 46 -0.50 -13.41 7.01
N ALA A 47 -0.70 -13.23 8.31
CA ALA A 47 -0.34 -11.99 8.97
C ALA A 47 0.33 -12.28 10.32
N VAL A 48 1.19 -11.36 10.77
CA VAL A 48 1.79 -11.50 12.10
C VAL A 48 0.72 -11.39 13.17
N ARG A 49 -0.22 -10.42 13.04
CA ARG A 49 -1.33 -10.18 13.98
C ARG A 49 -2.65 -9.99 13.27
N GLU A 50 -3.72 -10.29 13.99
CA GLU A 50 -5.08 -9.98 13.57
C GLU A 50 -5.30 -8.45 13.49
N PRO A 51 -6.15 -7.97 12.55
CA PRO A 51 -6.60 -6.59 12.55
C PRO A 51 -7.55 -6.33 13.73
N ALA A 52 -7.64 -5.07 14.16
CA ALA A 52 -8.68 -4.65 15.08
C ALA A 52 -10.07 -4.74 14.40
N ALA A 53 -11.13 -4.95 15.19
CA ALA A 53 -12.47 -5.20 14.66
C ALA A 53 -13.02 -4.04 13.80
N ASP A 54 -12.64 -2.81 14.11
CA ASP A 54 -12.97 -1.59 13.34
C ASP A 54 -12.31 -1.51 11.95
N GLN A 55 -11.34 -2.39 11.69
CA GLN A 55 -10.67 -2.50 10.37
C GLN A 55 -11.38 -3.48 9.42
N LEU A 56 -12.35 -4.24 9.90
CA LEU A 56 -13.12 -5.22 9.14
C LEU A 56 -14.46 -4.61 8.72
N ILE A 57 -14.41 -3.61 7.84
CA ILE A 57 -15.56 -2.76 7.47
C ILE A 57 -16.48 -3.34 6.39
N GLY A 58 -16.10 -4.44 5.76
CA GLY A 58 -16.91 -5.01 4.67
C GLY A 58 -16.80 -6.53 4.56
N PRO A 59 -17.67 -7.15 3.75
CA PRO A 59 -17.71 -8.61 3.60
C PRO A 59 -16.40 -9.19 3.04
N VAL A 60 -15.69 -8.45 2.19
CA VAL A 60 -14.40 -8.86 1.62
C VAL A 60 -13.35 -8.99 2.71
N GLN A 61 -13.22 -7.99 3.60
CA GLN A 61 -12.28 -8.02 4.72
C GLN A 61 -12.61 -9.14 5.70
N VAL A 62 -13.89 -9.36 5.99
CA VAL A 62 -14.33 -10.45 6.88
C VAL A 62 -14.00 -11.83 6.29
N ALA A 63 -14.28 -12.04 5.01
CA ALA A 63 -13.97 -13.30 4.31
C ALA A 63 -12.46 -13.56 4.25
N GLU A 64 -11.68 -12.53 3.92
CA GLU A 64 -10.22 -12.65 3.84
C GLU A 64 -9.59 -12.87 5.22
N ALA A 65 -10.11 -12.24 6.29
CA ALA A 65 -9.69 -12.49 7.66
C ALA A 65 -9.94 -13.95 8.09
N ALA A 66 -11.08 -14.53 7.70
CA ALA A 66 -11.42 -15.92 8.00
C ALA A 66 -10.49 -16.93 7.28
N SER A 67 -9.91 -16.58 6.14
CA SER A 67 -8.98 -17.41 5.38
C SER A 67 -7.51 -17.17 5.74
N THR A 68 -7.19 -16.07 6.42
CA THR A 68 -5.83 -15.67 6.79
C THR A 68 -5.33 -16.44 8.01
N THR A 69 -4.08 -16.88 7.96
CA THR A 69 -3.42 -17.53 9.09
C THR A 69 -2.60 -16.52 9.89
N TYR A 70 -2.94 -16.36 11.17
CA TYR A 70 -2.23 -15.44 12.06
C TYR A 70 -1.09 -16.17 12.78
N LEU A 71 0.08 -15.52 12.83
CA LEU A 71 1.26 -16.09 13.50
C LEU A 71 1.20 -15.87 15.02
N LEU A 72 0.57 -14.78 15.45
CA LEU A 72 0.42 -14.40 16.85
C LEU A 72 -1.06 -14.17 17.21
N PRO A 73 -1.51 -14.49 18.44
CA PRO A 73 -0.72 -15.13 19.51
C PRO A 73 -0.43 -16.62 19.18
N ALA A 74 0.83 -17.01 19.33
CA ALA A 74 1.22 -18.41 19.19
C ALA A 74 1.22 -19.10 20.56
N SER A 75 0.70 -20.34 20.64
CA SER A 75 0.80 -21.11 21.85
C SER A 75 2.26 -21.51 22.14
N VAL A 76 2.63 -21.65 23.40
CA VAL A 76 3.98 -22.09 23.80
C VAL A 76 4.33 -23.41 23.12
N GLY A 77 3.39 -24.36 23.08
CA GLY A 77 3.58 -25.64 22.36
C GLY A 77 3.83 -25.46 20.87
N GLY A 78 3.11 -24.52 20.22
CA GLY A 78 3.30 -24.16 18.82
C GLY A 78 4.70 -23.60 18.53
N ILE A 79 5.20 -22.74 19.41
CA ILE A 79 6.56 -22.17 19.32
C ILE A 79 7.61 -23.27 19.48
N VAL A 80 7.47 -24.13 20.49
CA VAL A 80 8.41 -25.24 20.73
C VAL A 80 8.45 -26.18 19.53
N LEU A 81 7.31 -26.53 18.97
CA LEU A 81 7.23 -27.38 17.75
C LEU A 81 7.86 -26.70 16.54
N ALA A 82 7.69 -25.38 16.39
CA ALA A 82 8.29 -24.63 15.29
C ALA A 82 9.82 -24.59 15.39
N LEU A 83 10.37 -24.31 16.57
CA LEU A 83 11.80 -24.33 16.82
C LEU A 83 12.39 -25.74 16.67
N ALA A 84 11.73 -26.76 17.18
CA ALA A 84 12.14 -28.16 16.99
C ALA A 84 12.13 -28.56 15.51
N ALA A 85 11.13 -28.12 14.74
CA ALA A 85 11.09 -28.35 13.30
C ALA A 85 12.21 -27.61 12.54
N ALA A 86 12.59 -26.41 12.99
CA ALA A 86 13.69 -25.65 12.42
C ALA A 86 15.05 -26.34 12.70
N LEU A 87 15.24 -26.87 13.91
CA LEU A 87 16.46 -27.60 14.31
C LEU A 87 16.69 -28.90 13.52
N ARG A 88 15.65 -29.49 12.89
CA ARG A 88 15.82 -30.65 12.00
C ARG A 88 16.66 -30.34 10.76
N HIS A 89 16.87 -29.05 10.45
CA HIS A 89 17.71 -28.56 9.37
C HIS A 89 18.85 -27.69 9.92
N PRO A 90 19.87 -28.24 10.62
CA PRO A 90 20.82 -27.46 11.41
C PRO A 90 21.59 -26.42 10.60
N ARG A 91 21.93 -26.72 9.33
CA ARG A 91 22.63 -25.74 8.46
C ARG A 91 21.78 -24.51 8.20
N ARG A 92 20.48 -24.69 7.93
CA ARG A 92 19.53 -23.58 7.72
C ARG A 92 19.28 -22.83 9.02
N PHE A 93 19.17 -23.54 10.14
CA PHE A 93 19.00 -22.92 11.45
C PHE A 93 20.17 -22.01 11.81
N VAL A 94 21.40 -22.52 11.70
CA VAL A 94 22.62 -21.73 11.97
C VAL A 94 22.75 -20.56 11.01
N GLY A 95 22.47 -20.75 9.72
CA GLY A 95 22.46 -19.68 8.72
C GLY A 95 21.44 -18.58 9.03
N ALA A 96 20.22 -18.95 9.43
CA ALA A 96 19.19 -18.01 9.83
C ALA A 96 19.56 -17.26 11.12
N ALA A 97 20.15 -17.95 12.10
CA ALA A 97 20.63 -17.33 13.33
C ALA A 97 21.77 -16.33 13.06
N ALA A 98 22.73 -16.68 12.21
CA ALA A 98 23.77 -15.77 11.78
C ALA A 98 23.22 -14.57 11.01
N LEU A 99 22.23 -14.77 10.12
CA LEU A 99 21.54 -13.71 9.41
C LEU A 99 20.78 -12.79 10.39
N SER A 100 20.06 -13.38 11.34
CA SER A 100 19.37 -12.64 12.41
C SER A 100 20.34 -11.77 13.21
N GLN A 101 21.51 -12.33 13.59
CA GLN A 101 22.55 -11.59 14.31
C GLN A 101 23.14 -10.43 13.49
N ARG A 102 23.30 -10.60 12.17
CA ARG A 102 23.82 -9.54 11.28
C ARG A 102 22.82 -8.43 11.00
N THR A 103 21.53 -8.72 11.11
CA THR A 103 20.45 -7.80 10.72
C THR A 103 19.73 -7.15 11.89
N HIS A 104 20.10 -7.48 13.13
CA HIS A 104 19.43 -6.90 14.31
C HIS A 104 19.71 -5.40 14.45
N PRO A 105 18.71 -4.61 14.88
CA PRO A 105 18.92 -3.22 15.25
C PRO A 105 19.87 -3.09 16.45
N ARG A 106 20.59 -1.97 16.55
CA ARG A 106 21.58 -1.76 17.62
C ARG A 106 20.91 -1.74 19.00
N GLY A 107 21.64 -2.24 20.02
CA GLY A 107 21.25 -2.21 21.42
C GLY A 107 20.39 -3.40 21.88
N VAL A 108 20.22 -3.51 23.20
CA VAL A 108 19.55 -4.64 23.85
C VAL A 108 18.08 -4.79 23.38
N ARG A 109 17.35 -3.68 23.24
CA ARG A 109 15.97 -3.70 22.73
C ARG A 109 15.92 -4.25 21.29
N GLY A 110 16.86 -3.83 20.44
CA GLY A 110 16.98 -4.36 19.08
C GLY A 110 17.23 -5.86 19.04
N ALA A 111 18.12 -6.35 19.90
CA ALA A 111 18.41 -7.78 20.02
C ALA A 111 17.18 -8.59 20.48
N LEU A 112 16.45 -8.10 21.50
CA LEU A 112 15.21 -8.74 21.98
C LEU A 112 14.13 -8.79 20.89
N THR A 113 13.94 -7.67 20.19
CA THR A 113 12.99 -7.59 19.08
C THR A 113 13.37 -8.57 17.97
N GLN A 114 14.66 -8.70 17.66
CA GLN A 114 15.14 -9.64 16.65
C GLN A 114 14.95 -11.11 17.08
N CYS A 115 15.07 -11.42 18.36
CA CYS A 115 14.71 -12.75 18.90
C CYS A 115 13.22 -13.05 18.67
N ALA A 116 12.32 -12.06 18.89
CA ALA A 116 10.91 -12.22 18.58
C ALA A 116 10.68 -12.49 17.09
N TYR A 117 11.30 -11.71 16.20
CA TYR A 117 11.22 -11.95 14.74
C TYR A 117 11.75 -13.34 14.34
N PHE A 118 12.78 -13.83 15.02
CA PHE A 118 13.29 -15.19 14.75
C PHE A 118 12.27 -16.27 15.15
N VAL A 119 11.58 -16.10 16.26
CA VAL A 119 10.50 -17.00 16.68
C VAL A 119 9.34 -16.96 15.72
N GLU A 120 8.87 -15.76 15.34
CA GLU A 120 7.83 -15.57 14.33
C GLU A 120 8.22 -16.23 13.00
N ALA A 121 9.48 -16.07 12.59
CA ALA A 121 10.03 -16.69 11.38
C ALA A 121 10.06 -18.24 11.47
N ALA A 122 10.35 -18.81 12.63
CA ALA A 122 10.30 -20.26 12.82
C ALA A 122 8.86 -20.78 12.72
N VAL A 123 7.87 -20.04 13.28
CA VAL A 123 6.45 -20.37 13.17
C VAL A 123 6.01 -20.31 11.70
N LEU A 124 6.32 -19.22 10.99
CA LEU A 124 6.02 -19.09 9.57
C LEU A 124 6.67 -20.22 8.75
N ALA A 125 7.97 -20.49 8.95
CA ALA A 125 8.69 -21.53 8.23
C ALA A 125 8.07 -22.92 8.39
N ARG A 126 7.51 -23.22 9.58
CA ARG A 126 6.75 -24.44 9.81
C ARG A 126 5.48 -24.49 8.95
N HIS A 127 4.71 -23.40 8.88
CA HIS A 127 3.51 -23.31 8.04
C HIS A 127 3.86 -23.42 6.55
N LEU A 128 4.93 -22.74 6.09
CA LEU A 128 5.38 -22.82 4.70
C LEU A 128 5.66 -24.26 4.27
N ARG A 129 6.38 -25.03 5.13
CA ARG A 129 6.65 -26.44 4.85
C ARG A 129 5.40 -27.31 4.87
N GLN A 130 4.51 -27.12 5.86
CA GLN A 130 3.28 -27.93 5.99
C GLN A 130 2.35 -27.79 4.79
N ARG A 131 2.34 -26.60 4.17
CA ARG A 131 1.50 -26.29 3.01
C ARG A 131 2.24 -26.44 1.68
N SER A 132 3.50 -26.88 1.71
CA SER A 132 4.34 -27.02 0.52
C SER A 132 4.44 -25.71 -0.28
N ILE A 133 4.56 -24.58 0.42
CA ILE A 133 4.72 -23.25 -0.19
C ILE A 133 6.09 -23.19 -0.87
N GLN A 134 6.10 -22.66 -2.10
CA GLN A 134 7.31 -22.57 -2.94
C GLN A 134 7.92 -21.18 -2.87
N HIS A 135 7.11 -20.14 -2.66
CA HIS A 135 7.54 -18.76 -2.63
C HIS A 135 6.77 -17.98 -1.54
N VAL A 136 7.45 -17.08 -0.84
CA VAL A 136 6.78 -16.19 0.12
C VAL A 136 6.97 -14.73 -0.30
N HIS A 137 5.86 -14.01 -0.47
CA HIS A 137 5.82 -12.60 -0.82
C HIS A 137 5.45 -11.74 0.38
N ASN A 138 6.11 -10.61 0.53
CA ASN A 138 5.88 -9.68 1.63
C ASN A 138 5.45 -8.31 1.12
N HIS A 139 4.35 -7.78 1.61
CA HIS A 139 4.05 -6.36 1.47
C HIS A 139 4.64 -5.60 2.66
N PHE A 140 5.24 -4.43 2.38
CA PHE A 140 5.94 -3.59 3.35
C PHE A 140 7.15 -4.32 3.99
N PRO A 141 8.35 -4.29 3.33
CA PRO A 141 9.55 -4.98 3.83
C PRO A 141 10.14 -4.32 5.11
N ASP A 142 9.30 -4.10 6.11
CA ASP A 142 9.59 -3.62 7.46
C ASP A 142 9.98 -4.79 8.41
N SER A 143 9.35 -4.85 9.58
CA SER A 143 9.48 -5.97 10.53
C SER A 143 9.00 -7.29 9.92
N SER A 144 7.86 -7.27 9.23
CA SER A 144 7.29 -8.45 8.56
C SER A 144 8.22 -8.96 7.45
N GLY A 145 8.89 -8.08 6.72
CA GLY A 145 9.92 -8.45 5.76
C GLY A 145 11.15 -9.09 6.38
N THR A 146 11.50 -8.73 7.63
CA THR A 146 12.56 -9.43 8.38
C THR A 146 12.12 -10.84 8.74
N VAL A 147 10.87 -11.01 9.18
CA VAL A 147 10.27 -12.33 9.46
C VAL A 147 10.28 -13.20 8.20
N VAL A 148 9.85 -12.64 7.05
CA VAL A 148 9.85 -13.36 5.76
C VAL A 148 11.25 -13.78 5.35
N MET A 149 12.24 -12.88 5.39
CA MET A 149 13.62 -13.19 5.02
C MET A 149 14.21 -14.33 5.85
N LEU A 150 13.97 -14.32 7.17
CA LEU A 150 14.44 -15.40 8.07
C LEU A 150 13.64 -16.69 7.85
N ALA A 151 12.31 -16.60 7.69
CA ALA A 151 11.45 -17.77 7.46
C ALA A 151 11.75 -18.46 6.14
N ALA A 152 11.97 -17.71 5.07
CA ALA A 152 12.38 -18.25 3.77
C ALA A 152 13.69 -19.01 3.87
N HIS A 153 14.68 -18.44 4.58
CA HIS A 153 15.95 -19.13 4.83
C HIS A 153 15.76 -20.42 5.64
N LEU A 154 14.96 -20.38 6.73
CA LEU A 154 14.64 -21.56 7.55
C LEU A 154 13.88 -22.62 6.75
N ALA A 155 12.88 -22.22 5.96
CA ALA A 155 12.08 -23.16 5.17
C ALA A 155 12.84 -23.69 3.94
N GLY A 156 13.76 -22.91 3.39
CA GLY A 156 14.49 -23.18 2.15
C GLY A 156 13.63 -22.90 0.92
N VAL A 157 12.84 -21.85 0.99
CA VAL A 157 12.04 -21.33 -0.12
C VAL A 157 12.54 -19.94 -0.51
N GLN A 158 12.17 -19.49 -1.70
CA GLN A 158 12.47 -18.12 -2.13
C GLN A 158 11.53 -17.11 -1.49
N PHE A 159 11.96 -15.85 -1.46
CA PHE A 159 11.08 -14.75 -1.07
C PHE A 159 11.23 -13.56 -2.01
N SER A 160 10.18 -12.75 -2.03
CA SER A 160 10.13 -11.45 -2.68
C SER A 160 9.37 -10.44 -1.81
N PHE A 161 9.38 -9.18 -2.23
CA PHE A 161 8.64 -8.13 -1.51
C PHE A 161 8.13 -7.05 -2.44
N THR A 162 7.08 -6.34 -2.00
CA THR A 162 6.59 -5.09 -2.62
C THR A 162 6.80 -3.91 -1.69
N LEU A 163 7.48 -2.88 -2.22
CA LEU A 163 7.75 -1.60 -1.59
C LEU A 163 6.70 -0.59 -2.02
N HIS A 164 5.74 -0.29 -1.13
CA HIS A 164 4.62 0.62 -1.41
C HIS A 164 4.94 2.10 -1.17
N GLY A 165 5.98 2.41 -0.45
CA GLY A 165 6.35 3.81 -0.19
C GLY A 165 7.17 3.98 1.07
N ALA A 166 7.00 5.10 1.57
CA ALA A 166 7.65 5.99 2.46
C ALA A 166 8.18 5.46 3.76
N GLU A 167 7.39 4.75 4.53
CA GLU A 167 7.76 4.44 5.92
C GLU A 167 9.06 3.63 6.00
N ILE A 168 9.27 2.75 5.05
CA ILE A 168 10.48 1.94 4.97
C ILE A 168 11.68 2.77 4.53
N LEU A 169 11.46 3.71 3.62
CA LEU A 169 12.51 4.58 3.11
C LEU A 169 12.95 5.65 4.12
N ARG A 170 12.14 5.92 5.16
CA ARG A 170 12.51 6.84 6.25
C ARG A 170 13.55 6.26 7.21
N ASP A 171 13.62 4.94 7.34
CA ASP A 171 14.56 4.28 8.23
C ASP A 171 15.08 2.96 7.62
N VAL A 172 15.72 3.09 6.45
CA VAL A 172 16.27 1.96 5.69
C VAL A 172 17.29 1.14 6.49
N ALA A 173 18.03 1.81 7.39
CA ALA A 173 19.04 1.16 8.22
C ALA A 173 18.40 0.24 9.26
N LYS A 174 17.30 0.67 9.88
CA LYS A 174 16.53 -0.14 10.83
C LYS A 174 15.94 -1.39 10.18
N TRP A 175 15.39 -1.22 8.98
CA TRP A 175 14.69 -2.31 8.29
C TRP A 175 15.62 -3.18 7.44
N ARG A 176 16.90 -2.84 7.34
CA ARG A 176 17.90 -3.59 6.57
C ARG A 176 17.40 -3.93 5.16
N LEU A 177 16.93 -2.91 4.47
CA LEU A 177 16.46 -3.04 3.10
C LEU A 177 17.56 -3.53 2.16
N ASP A 178 18.82 -3.16 2.44
CA ASP A 178 20.02 -3.66 1.77
C ASP A 178 20.10 -5.20 1.73
N GLU A 179 19.92 -5.84 2.88
CA GLU A 179 19.97 -7.30 3.01
C GLU A 179 18.76 -7.98 2.37
N LYS A 180 17.58 -7.35 2.43
CA LYS A 180 16.37 -7.87 1.80
C LYS A 180 16.49 -7.85 0.29
N VAL A 181 16.92 -6.73 -0.31
CA VAL A 181 17.18 -6.62 -1.75
C VAL A 181 18.26 -7.61 -2.21
N ALA A 182 19.34 -7.73 -1.45
CA ALA A 182 20.44 -8.64 -1.81
C ALA A 182 20.05 -10.12 -1.83
N ARG A 183 18.99 -10.52 -1.10
CA ARG A 183 18.61 -11.94 -0.90
C ARG A 183 17.29 -12.32 -1.53
N ALA A 184 16.43 -11.36 -1.82
CA ALA A 184 15.15 -11.63 -2.47
C ALA A 184 15.37 -12.20 -3.88
N ALA A 185 14.50 -13.09 -4.32
CA ALA A 185 14.44 -13.53 -5.70
C ALA A 185 14.13 -12.32 -6.61
N PHE A 186 13.18 -11.50 -6.20
CA PHE A 186 12.92 -10.19 -6.78
C PHE A 186 12.34 -9.22 -5.75
N GLY A 187 12.49 -7.94 -6.00
CA GLY A 187 11.82 -6.87 -5.27
C GLY A 187 10.97 -6.03 -6.23
N VAL A 188 9.76 -5.71 -5.80
CA VAL A 188 8.87 -4.83 -6.54
C VAL A 188 8.80 -3.48 -5.84
N SER A 189 8.80 -2.40 -6.59
CA SER A 189 8.39 -1.08 -6.15
C SER A 189 7.21 -0.61 -6.97
N VAL A 190 6.25 0.06 -6.33
CA VAL A 190 5.09 0.61 -7.01
C VAL A 190 5.42 1.86 -7.85
N SER A 191 6.63 2.41 -7.70
CA SER A 191 7.09 3.63 -8.37
C SER A 191 8.56 3.55 -8.78
N TRP A 192 8.94 4.29 -9.80
CA TRP A 192 10.35 4.47 -10.18
C TRP A 192 11.14 5.15 -9.07
N TYR A 193 10.51 6.10 -8.37
CA TYR A 193 11.12 6.74 -7.21
C TYR A 193 11.49 5.72 -6.12
N GLY A 194 10.55 4.86 -5.73
CA GLY A 194 10.80 3.83 -4.72
C GLY A 194 11.86 2.83 -5.15
N ARG A 195 11.86 2.44 -6.45
CA ARG A 195 12.93 1.59 -7.02
C ARG A 195 14.31 2.26 -6.91
N ALA A 196 14.41 3.53 -7.28
CA ALA A 196 15.66 4.29 -7.18
C ALA A 196 16.17 4.37 -5.72
N GLN A 197 15.26 4.58 -4.76
CA GLN A 197 15.61 4.56 -3.33
C GLN A 197 16.11 3.18 -2.87
N ALA A 198 15.50 2.09 -3.34
CA ALA A 198 15.97 0.73 -3.05
C ALA A 198 17.36 0.45 -3.68
N MET A 199 17.60 0.97 -4.88
CA MET A 199 18.92 0.88 -5.54
C MET A 199 20.00 1.64 -4.76
N LEU A 200 19.66 2.81 -4.20
CA LEU A 200 20.60 3.66 -3.45
C LEU A 200 21.19 2.93 -2.24
N VAL A 201 20.44 2.05 -1.60
CA VAL A 201 20.81 1.34 -0.36
C VAL A 201 21.25 -0.10 -0.58
N SER A 202 21.25 -0.58 -1.82
CA SER A 202 21.54 -1.97 -2.17
C SER A 202 22.73 -2.11 -3.13
N PRO A 203 23.41 -3.28 -3.15
CA PRO A 203 24.54 -3.48 -4.04
C PRO A 203 24.09 -3.49 -5.52
N PRO A 204 24.88 -2.90 -6.44
CA PRO A 204 24.55 -2.87 -7.88
C PRO A 204 24.26 -4.23 -8.50
N SER A 205 24.88 -5.30 -8.00
CA SER A 205 24.63 -6.68 -8.43
C SER A 205 23.21 -7.18 -8.19
N ALA A 206 22.46 -6.52 -7.29
CA ALA A 206 21.06 -6.86 -6.99
C ALA A 206 20.04 -6.00 -7.76
N TRP A 207 20.47 -4.95 -8.46
CA TRP A 207 19.56 -4.00 -9.12
C TRP A 207 18.69 -4.63 -10.22
N GLY A 208 19.21 -5.66 -10.90
CA GLY A 208 18.45 -6.38 -11.93
C GLY A 208 17.24 -7.14 -11.39
N ARG A 209 17.17 -7.36 -10.07
CA ARG A 209 16.04 -8.00 -9.38
C ARG A 209 14.98 -7.00 -8.89
N LEU A 210 15.22 -5.70 -9.04
CA LEU A 210 14.27 -4.64 -8.67
C LEU A 210 13.42 -4.26 -9.87
N HIS A 211 12.12 -4.51 -9.77
CA HIS A 211 11.12 -4.24 -10.80
C HIS A 211 10.18 -3.12 -10.37
N VAL A 212 9.55 -2.47 -11.34
CA VAL A 212 8.43 -1.56 -11.06
C VAL A 212 7.16 -2.26 -11.53
N VAL A 213 6.26 -2.55 -10.57
CA VAL A 213 4.91 -3.02 -10.83
C VAL A 213 3.98 -2.07 -10.08
N ARG A 214 3.23 -1.28 -10.80
CA ARG A 214 2.34 -0.28 -10.22
C ARG A 214 1.13 -0.96 -9.59
N CYS A 215 0.69 -0.48 -8.41
CA CYS A 215 -0.62 -0.88 -7.93
C CYS A 215 -1.66 -0.44 -8.95
N GLY A 216 -2.59 -1.34 -9.27
CA GLY A 216 -3.69 -1.04 -10.16
C GLY A 216 -5.02 -0.90 -9.41
N ILE A 217 -6.00 -0.37 -10.10
CA ILE A 217 -7.41 -0.37 -9.69
C ILE A 217 -8.28 -0.85 -10.84
N ASP A 218 -9.46 -1.40 -10.51
CA ASP A 218 -10.52 -1.60 -11.47
C ASP A 218 -11.30 -0.28 -11.66
N ALA A 219 -10.95 0.45 -12.71
CA ALA A 219 -11.58 1.75 -12.99
C ALA A 219 -13.06 1.64 -13.36
N THR A 220 -13.59 0.44 -13.65
CA THR A 220 -15.02 0.23 -13.95
C THR A 220 -15.91 0.36 -12.71
N GLN A 221 -15.34 0.21 -11.52
CA GLN A 221 -16.04 0.39 -10.25
C GLN A 221 -16.35 1.86 -9.93
N TYR A 222 -15.76 2.81 -10.66
CA TYR A 222 -15.90 4.24 -10.40
C TYR A 222 -16.73 4.90 -11.52
N THR A 223 -17.92 5.37 -11.15
CA THR A 223 -18.79 6.12 -12.07
C THR A 223 -18.19 7.50 -12.35
N PRO A 224 -18.05 7.89 -13.63
CA PRO A 224 -17.59 9.22 -13.97
C PRO A 224 -18.46 10.33 -13.38
N THR A 225 -17.83 11.30 -12.74
CA THR A 225 -18.51 12.46 -12.15
C THR A 225 -18.98 13.42 -13.25
N HIS A 226 -20.22 13.92 -13.13
CA HIS A 226 -20.74 14.95 -14.01
C HIS A 226 -20.54 16.34 -13.39
N HIS A 227 -19.62 17.13 -13.94
CA HIS A 227 -19.22 18.43 -13.41
C HIS A 227 -20.14 19.60 -13.78
N GLY A 228 -21.36 19.35 -14.27
CA GLY A 228 -22.30 20.39 -14.75
C GLY A 228 -23.05 21.18 -13.67
N GLY A 229 -22.87 20.88 -12.39
CA GLY A 229 -23.56 21.56 -11.28
C GLY A 229 -22.70 22.62 -10.58
N GLN A 230 -23.36 23.57 -9.88
CA GLN A 230 -22.71 24.55 -8.99
C GLN A 230 -22.40 23.92 -7.61
N ARG A 231 -22.02 22.66 -7.56
CA ARG A 231 -21.54 22.03 -6.31
C ARG A 231 -20.17 22.62 -5.98
N SER A 232 -19.81 22.66 -4.72
CA SER A 232 -18.48 23.05 -4.26
C SER A 232 -18.00 21.99 -3.26
N SER A 233 -18.00 20.73 -3.71
CA SER A 233 -17.65 19.55 -2.89
C SER A 233 -16.18 19.23 -3.02
N VAL A 234 -15.46 19.31 -1.90
CA VAL A 234 -14.06 18.92 -1.77
C VAL A 234 -14.00 17.60 -1.00
N LEU A 235 -13.24 16.64 -1.50
CA LEU A 235 -13.12 15.31 -0.91
C LEU A 235 -11.66 14.99 -0.57
N PHE A 236 -11.47 14.43 0.61
CA PHE A 236 -10.24 13.75 1.01
C PHE A 236 -10.59 12.29 1.36
N VAL A 237 -9.78 11.34 0.89
CA VAL A 237 -9.89 9.92 1.26
C VAL A 237 -8.53 9.42 1.70
N GLY A 238 -8.45 8.92 2.95
CA GLY A 238 -7.24 8.36 3.48
C GLY A 238 -7.21 8.24 4.99
N ARG A 239 -6.22 7.53 5.52
CA ARG A 239 -6.01 7.45 6.97
C ARG A 239 -5.75 8.83 7.55
N LEU A 240 -6.45 9.19 8.62
CA LEU A 240 -6.24 10.47 9.33
C LEU A 240 -4.95 10.39 10.16
N ASP A 241 -3.83 10.54 9.47
CA ASP A 241 -2.48 10.43 10.02
C ASP A 241 -1.70 11.72 9.73
N PRO A 242 -0.79 12.17 10.60
CA PRO A 242 0.01 13.37 10.39
C PRO A 242 0.71 13.44 9.03
N VAL A 243 1.12 12.29 8.46
CA VAL A 243 1.77 12.24 7.15
C VAL A 243 0.85 12.69 6.01
N LYS A 244 -0.47 12.66 6.20
CA LYS A 244 -1.46 13.03 5.19
C LYS A 244 -1.75 14.54 5.09
N GLY A 245 -1.12 15.34 5.95
CA GLY A 245 -1.17 16.80 5.85
C GLY A 245 -2.53 17.43 6.17
N LEU A 246 -3.36 16.78 7.00
CA LEU A 246 -4.68 17.31 7.38
C LEU A 246 -4.66 18.75 7.90
N PRO A 247 -3.70 19.17 8.75
CA PRO A 247 -3.65 20.55 9.20
C PRO A 247 -3.53 21.55 8.05
N VAL A 248 -2.73 21.23 7.03
CA VAL A 248 -2.56 22.06 5.83
C VAL A 248 -3.87 22.14 5.04
N LEU A 249 -4.59 21.01 4.91
CA LEU A 249 -5.86 20.95 4.23
C LEU A 249 -6.91 21.83 4.93
N LEU A 250 -7.02 21.73 6.25
CA LEU A 250 -8.03 22.48 7.02
C LEU A 250 -7.76 24.00 6.97
N ASP A 251 -6.48 24.41 7.10
CA ASP A 251 -6.11 25.82 6.97
C ASP A 251 -6.37 26.34 5.53
N ALA A 252 -6.08 25.53 4.50
CA ALA A 252 -6.38 25.88 3.12
C ALA A 252 -7.90 25.96 2.88
N PHE A 253 -8.66 25.01 3.42
CA PHE A 253 -10.11 24.99 3.26
C PHE A 253 -10.79 26.17 3.96
N ALA A 254 -10.29 26.62 5.11
CA ALA A 254 -10.75 27.86 5.75
C ALA A 254 -10.54 29.10 4.85
N GLN A 255 -9.49 29.10 4.02
CA GLN A 255 -9.29 30.16 3.01
C GLN A 255 -10.29 30.00 1.85
N VAL A 256 -10.50 28.77 1.36
CA VAL A 256 -11.50 28.49 0.31
C VAL A 256 -12.89 28.98 0.70
N LEU A 257 -13.30 28.81 1.96
CA LEU A 257 -14.62 29.26 2.46
C LEU A 257 -14.81 30.77 2.41
N ARG A 258 -13.76 31.58 2.43
CA ARG A 258 -13.87 33.06 2.26
C ARG A 258 -14.39 33.43 0.88
N ASP A 259 -13.94 32.71 -0.15
CA ASP A 259 -14.31 32.95 -1.54
C ASP A 259 -15.53 32.09 -1.97
N ARG A 260 -15.76 30.99 -1.28
CA ARG A 260 -16.78 29.98 -1.56
C ARG A 260 -17.50 29.53 -0.29
N PRO A 261 -18.37 30.38 0.31
CA PRO A 261 -19.01 30.07 1.60
C PRO A 261 -19.90 28.80 1.58
N SER A 262 -20.31 28.34 0.40
CA SER A 262 -21.10 27.11 0.22
C SER A 262 -20.26 25.85 0.00
N ALA A 263 -18.95 25.97 0.03
CA ALA A 263 -18.08 24.78 -0.14
C ALA A 263 -18.20 23.83 1.07
N VAL A 264 -18.12 22.53 0.79
CA VAL A 264 -18.15 21.47 1.79
C VAL A 264 -16.92 20.60 1.63
N LEU A 265 -16.23 20.31 2.73
CA LEU A 265 -15.12 19.35 2.79
C LEU A 265 -15.60 18.06 3.46
N THR A 266 -15.48 16.95 2.76
CA THR A 266 -15.71 15.62 3.33
C THR A 266 -14.37 14.91 3.54
N LEU A 267 -14.14 14.45 4.77
CA LEU A 267 -12.97 13.67 5.17
C LEU A 267 -13.40 12.21 5.37
N VAL A 268 -13.02 11.34 4.43
CA VAL A 268 -13.28 9.90 4.50
C VAL A 268 -12.04 9.19 5.04
N GLY A 269 -12.25 8.42 6.09
CA GLY A 269 -11.23 7.67 6.82
C GLY A 269 -11.21 8.00 8.30
N ASP A 270 -10.35 7.30 9.02
CA ASP A 270 -10.12 7.50 10.46
C ASP A 270 -8.64 7.30 10.78
N GLY A 271 -8.24 7.59 12.01
CA GLY A 271 -6.85 7.42 12.43
C GLY A 271 -6.43 8.34 13.59
N PRO A 272 -5.17 8.25 14.01
CA PRO A 272 -4.68 8.94 15.21
C PRO A 272 -4.72 10.47 15.12
N GLY A 273 -4.84 11.03 13.92
CA GLY A 273 -4.95 12.48 13.71
C GLY A 273 -6.38 13.04 13.79
N ARG A 274 -7.40 12.19 13.96
CA ARG A 274 -8.80 12.62 13.94
C ARG A 274 -9.12 13.68 15.00
N GLU A 275 -8.79 13.40 16.25
CA GLU A 275 -9.08 14.32 17.36
C GLU A 275 -8.43 15.69 17.14
N ALA A 276 -7.17 15.72 16.71
CA ALA A 276 -6.49 16.97 16.39
C ALA A 276 -7.13 17.73 15.24
N ALA A 277 -7.61 17.03 14.20
CA ALA A 277 -8.32 17.63 13.08
C ALA A 277 -9.68 18.23 13.52
N GLU A 278 -10.45 17.53 14.35
CA GLU A 278 -11.71 18.02 14.92
C GLU A 278 -11.50 19.27 15.80
N GLN A 279 -10.42 19.29 16.57
CA GLN A 279 -10.04 20.49 17.37
C GLN A 279 -9.67 21.67 16.47
N GLN A 280 -8.90 21.43 15.40
CA GLN A 280 -8.54 22.48 14.44
C GLN A 280 -9.75 23.02 13.69
N VAL A 281 -10.69 22.16 13.26
CA VAL A 281 -11.96 22.57 12.61
C VAL A 281 -12.74 23.55 13.49
N LYS A 282 -12.85 23.26 14.81
CA LYS A 282 -13.49 24.16 15.77
C LYS A 282 -12.72 25.47 15.94
N ALA A 283 -11.38 25.40 16.05
CA ALA A 283 -10.54 26.59 16.20
C ALA A 283 -10.63 27.53 14.99
N LEU A 284 -10.80 26.97 13.78
CA LEU A 284 -10.98 27.72 12.54
C LEU A 284 -12.44 28.17 12.31
N ALA A 285 -13.39 27.75 13.16
CA ALA A 285 -14.84 28.02 13.04
C ALA A 285 -15.43 27.56 11.68
N ILE A 286 -14.96 26.41 11.16
CA ILE A 286 -15.40 25.81 9.88
C ILE A 286 -16.18 24.50 10.08
N ASP A 287 -16.61 24.19 11.28
CA ASP A 287 -17.35 22.98 11.65
C ASP A 287 -18.67 22.80 10.85
N HIS A 288 -19.29 23.90 10.46
CA HIS A 288 -20.50 23.91 9.62
C HIS A 288 -20.26 23.40 8.17
N ALA A 289 -19.01 23.36 7.72
CA ALA A 289 -18.62 23.03 6.34
C ALA A 289 -17.69 21.81 6.24
N VAL A 290 -17.30 21.17 7.36
CA VAL A 290 -16.42 20.00 7.37
C VAL A 290 -17.15 18.78 7.91
N HIS A 291 -17.17 17.70 7.14
CA HIS A 291 -17.82 16.44 7.49
C HIS A 291 -16.80 15.32 7.65
N PHE A 292 -16.79 14.65 8.80
CA PHE A 292 -15.97 13.47 9.07
C PHE A 292 -16.81 12.20 8.86
N ALA A 293 -16.61 11.52 7.74
CA ALA A 293 -17.38 10.32 7.38
C ALA A 293 -16.93 9.04 8.11
N GLY A 294 -15.72 9.03 8.68
CA GLY A 294 -15.14 7.80 9.26
C GLY A 294 -14.66 6.81 8.19
N TYR A 295 -14.44 5.56 8.61
CA TYR A 295 -14.13 4.50 7.65
C TYR A 295 -15.34 4.20 6.77
N CYS A 296 -15.10 4.09 5.47
CA CYS A 296 -16.10 3.75 4.46
C CYS A 296 -15.68 2.49 3.70
N THR A 297 -16.66 1.72 3.25
CA THR A 297 -16.46 0.61 2.31
C THR A 297 -16.03 1.14 0.95
N ALA A 298 -15.51 0.27 0.07
CA ALA A 298 -15.13 0.68 -1.28
C ALA A 298 -16.30 1.27 -2.09
N ALA A 299 -17.52 0.75 -1.89
CA ALA A 299 -18.72 1.27 -2.54
C ALA A 299 -19.06 2.69 -2.05
N GLU A 300 -19.03 2.92 -0.73
CA GLU A 300 -19.27 4.24 -0.16
C GLU A 300 -18.19 5.26 -0.57
N VAL A 301 -16.92 4.84 -0.69
CA VAL A 301 -15.85 5.67 -1.25
C VAL A 301 -16.15 6.05 -2.70
N ALA A 302 -16.62 5.10 -3.52
CA ALA A 302 -17.03 5.37 -4.90
C ALA A 302 -18.19 6.38 -4.98
N ASP A 303 -19.18 6.27 -4.06
CA ASP A 303 -20.29 7.22 -3.97
C ASP A 303 -19.80 8.64 -3.58
N HIS A 304 -18.88 8.74 -2.61
CA HIS A 304 -18.27 10.01 -2.24
C HIS A 304 -17.50 10.63 -3.42
N LEU A 305 -16.75 9.83 -4.18
CA LEU A 305 -16.03 10.26 -5.37
C LEU A 305 -16.98 10.74 -6.46
N ALA A 306 -18.09 10.03 -6.72
CA ALA A 306 -19.09 10.43 -7.68
C ALA A 306 -19.80 11.77 -7.33
N ALA A 307 -19.79 12.14 -6.04
CA ALA A 307 -20.36 13.39 -5.55
C ALA A 307 -19.34 14.53 -5.44
N ALA A 308 -18.05 14.28 -5.62
CA ALA A 308 -16.99 15.26 -5.43
C ALA A 308 -16.73 16.11 -6.69
N ASP A 309 -16.43 17.39 -6.51
CA ASP A 309 -15.93 18.27 -7.57
C ASP A 309 -14.41 18.32 -7.64
N VAL A 310 -13.74 18.20 -6.50
CA VAL A 310 -12.28 18.26 -6.37
C VAL A 310 -11.84 17.24 -5.31
N PHE A 311 -10.84 16.45 -5.63
CA PHE A 311 -10.17 15.57 -4.69
C PHE A 311 -8.87 16.21 -4.20
N VAL A 312 -8.59 16.16 -2.89
CA VAL A 312 -7.41 16.80 -2.31
C VAL A 312 -6.60 15.83 -1.48
N LEU A 313 -5.27 15.76 -1.74
CA LEU A 313 -4.34 14.93 -0.96
C LEU A 313 -3.03 15.70 -0.69
N PRO A 314 -2.95 16.51 0.39
CA PRO A 314 -1.79 17.34 0.69
C PRO A 314 -0.73 16.63 1.54
N SER A 315 -0.49 15.38 1.26
CA SER A 315 0.42 14.52 2.02
C SER A 315 1.85 15.07 2.04
N PHE A 316 2.57 14.78 3.12
CA PHE A 316 4.01 15.05 3.23
C PHE A 316 4.86 13.92 2.66
N PHE A 317 4.29 12.74 2.51
CA PHE A 317 4.97 11.59 1.97
C PHE A 317 3.99 10.55 1.38
N GLU A 318 4.29 10.07 0.15
CA GLU A 318 3.52 9.04 -0.56
C GLU A 318 4.45 8.18 -1.43
N GLY A 319 4.00 6.94 -1.67
CA GLY A 319 4.37 6.19 -2.86
C GLY A 319 3.52 6.63 -4.06
N ILE A 320 2.68 5.72 -4.58
CA ILE A 320 1.59 6.11 -5.49
C ILE A 320 0.28 5.89 -4.72
N PRO A 321 -0.45 6.97 -4.37
CA PRO A 321 -1.66 6.87 -3.56
C PRO A 321 -2.82 6.23 -4.33
N VAL A 322 -3.38 5.15 -3.79
CA VAL A 322 -4.56 4.49 -4.40
C VAL A 322 -5.74 5.44 -4.48
N SER A 323 -5.99 6.25 -3.45
CA SER A 323 -7.10 7.19 -3.44
C SER A 323 -7.02 8.28 -4.53
N LEU A 324 -5.81 8.65 -4.98
CA LEU A 324 -5.65 9.52 -6.17
C LEU A 324 -6.03 8.77 -7.46
N MET A 325 -5.65 7.50 -7.60
CA MET A 325 -6.07 6.69 -8.74
C MET A 325 -7.58 6.54 -8.78
N GLU A 326 -8.20 6.28 -7.63
CA GLU A 326 -9.67 6.16 -7.48
C GLU A 326 -10.38 7.46 -7.86
N ALA A 327 -9.87 8.62 -7.41
CA ALA A 327 -10.41 9.93 -7.78
C ALA A 327 -10.28 10.20 -9.29
N MET A 328 -9.13 9.92 -9.88
CA MET A 328 -8.91 10.06 -11.31
C MET A 328 -9.79 9.09 -12.11
N ALA A 329 -9.99 7.85 -11.64
CA ALA A 329 -10.91 6.90 -12.26
C ALA A 329 -12.36 7.39 -12.24
N ALA A 330 -12.78 8.10 -11.19
CA ALA A 330 -14.08 8.76 -11.09
C ALA A 330 -14.18 10.07 -11.90
N GLN A 331 -13.15 10.44 -12.66
CA GLN A 331 -13.03 11.73 -13.37
C GLN A 331 -13.04 12.95 -12.44
N VAL A 332 -12.61 12.79 -11.20
CA VAL A 332 -12.47 13.91 -10.27
C VAL A 332 -11.06 14.51 -10.40
N PRO A 333 -10.92 15.80 -10.76
CA PRO A 333 -9.61 16.44 -10.82
C PRO A 333 -8.99 16.52 -9.43
N VAL A 334 -7.68 16.40 -9.37
CA VAL A 334 -6.95 16.27 -8.11
C VAL A 334 -6.11 17.51 -7.80
N VAL A 335 -6.00 17.85 -6.50
CA VAL A 335 -4.99 18.77 -5.99
C VAL A 335 -4.17 18.02 -4.95
N ALA A 336 -2.88 17.83 -5.22
CA ALA A 336 -2.04 17.01 -4.37
C ALA A 336 -0.66 17.65 -4.16
N SER A 337 0.06 17.18 -3.14
CA SER A 337 1.45 17.59 -2.92
C SER A 337 2.36 17.13 -4.07
N GLN A 338 3.28 17.98 -4.47
CA GLN A 338 4.32 17.68 -5.46
C GLN A 338 5.38 16.73 -4.84
N LEU A 339 5.02 15.46 -4.76
CA LEU A 339 5.91 14.40 -4.27
C LEU A 339 6.34 13.51 -5.43
N PRO A 340 7.55 12.92 -5.40
CA PRO A 340 8.06 12.13 -6.51
C PRO A 340 7.11 11.01 -6.96
N GLY A 341 6.52 10.25 -6.02
CA GLY A 341 5.59 9.19 -6.37
C GLY A 341 4.25 9.70 -6.91
N ILE A 342 3.76 10.84 -6.41
CA ILE A 342 2.53 11.48 -6.93
C ILE A 342 2.76 12.02 -8.34
N ALA A 343 3.95 12.57 -8.63
CA ALA A 343 4.29 13.09 -9.95
C ALA A 343 4.40 11.99 -11.03
N GLU A 344 4.54 10.72 -10.65
CA GLU A 344 4.43 9.61 -11.59
C GLU A 344 2.97 9.31 -12.01
N LEU A 345 2.00 9.68 -11.18
CA LEU A 345 0.58 9.49 -11.44
C LEU A 345 -0.07 10.75 -12.01
N VAL A 346 0.22 11.92 -11.44
CA VAL A 346 -0.44 13.19 -11.75
C VAL A 346 0.53 14.12 -12.48
N GLU A 347 0.17 14.55 -13.68
CA GLU A 347 0.85 15.62 -14.40
C GLU A 347 0.18 16.97 -14.09
N HIS A 348 1.02 17.92 -13.63
CA HIS A 348 0.55 19.24 -13.22
C HIS A 348 -0.08 20.01 -14.39
N GLY A 349 -1.32 20.45 -14.22
CA GLY A 349 -2.08 21.20 -15.24
C GLY A 349 -2.82 20.32 -16.25
N GLU A 350 -2.59 19.02 -16.28
CA GLU A 350 -3.27 18.07 -17.15
C GLU A 350 -4.32 17.24 -16.40
N HIS A 351 -3.93 16.56 -15.31
CA HIS A 351 -4.83 15.72 -14.52
C HIS A 351 -5.34 16.40 -13.26
N GLY A 352 -4.79 17.56 -12.94
CA GLY A 352 -5.03 18.33 -11.73
C GLY A 352 -3.84 19.23 -11.41
N TYR A 353 -3.68 19.60 -10.15
CA TYR A 353 -2.60 20.47 -9.72
C TYR A 353 -1.71 19.80 -8.68
N LEU A 354 -0.39 19.96 -8.87
CA LEU A 354 0.62 19.63 -7.85
C LEU A 354 1.09 20.93 -7.19
N VAL A 355 1.10 20.95 -5.85
CA VAL A 355 1.54 22.08 -5.03
C VAL A 355 2.67 21.66 -4.12
N PRO A 356 3.60 22.57 -3.73
CA PRO A 356 4.63 22.23 -2.75
C PRO A 356 3.99 21.71 -1.45
N ALA A 357 4.55 20.63 -0.88
CA ALA A 357 4.04 20.06 0.35
C ALA A 357 4.07 21.08 1.50
N GLY A 358 2.95 21.24 2.19
CA GLY A 358 2.80 22.23 3.29
C GLY A 358 2.47 23.65 2.85
N HIS A 359 2.33 23.92 1.55
CA HIS A 359 2.02 25.27 1.08
C HIS A 359 0.51 25.54 1.04
N THR A 360 -0.01 26.01 2.15
CA THR A 360 -1.45 26.22 2.40
C THR A 360 -2.11 27.15 1.38
N GLU A 361 -1.48 28.28 1.05
CA GLU A 361 -2.03 29.30 0.17
C GLU A 361 -2.21 28.77 -1.26
N GLN A 362 -1.19 28.11 -1.83
CA GLN A 362 -1.30 27.51 -3.15
C GLN A 362 -2.34 26.38 -3.19
N LEU A 363 -2.43 25.60 -2.10
CA LEU A 363 -3.45 24.56 -1.98
C LEU A 363 -4.86 25.19 -2.08
N ALA A 364 -5.13 26.25 -1.33
CA ALA A 364 -6.38 26.97 -1.36
C ALA A 364 -6.68 27.59 -2.74
N GLU A 365 -5.69 28.24 -3.36
CA GLU A 365 -5.80 28.83 -4.71
C GLU A 365 -6.20 27.77 -5.75
N ARG A 366 -5.55 26.58 -5.74
CA ARG A 366 -5.82 25.52 -6.73
C ARG A 366 -7.18 24.86 -6.50
N ILE A 367 -7.59 24.66 -5.26
CA ILE A 367 -8.95 24.20 -4.93
C ILE A 367 -9.98 25.22 -5.45
N THR A 368 -9.84 26.51 -5.11
CA THR A 368 -10.74 27.58 -5.54
C THR A 368 -10.81 27.70 -7.07
N ALA A 369 -9.67 27.58 -7.76
CA ALA A 369 -9.61 27.60 -9.22
C ALA A 369 -10.43 26.47 -9.85
N LEU A 370 -10.30 25.23 -9.35
CA LEU A 370 -11.09 24.09 -9.85
C LEU A 370 -12.58 24.24 -9.51
N LEU A 371 -12.93 24.67 -8.30
CA LEU A 371 -14.32 24.90 -7.92
C LEU A 371 -14.99 25.97 -8.79
N SER A 372 -14.21 26.94 -9.30
CA SER A 372 -14.71 28.07 -10.11
C SER A 372 -14.88 27.74 -11.59
N GLN A 373 -14.25 26.64 -12.09
CA GLN A 373 -14.13 26.36 -13.52
C GLN A 373 -14.61 24.94 -13.89
N PRO A 374 -15.95 24.73 -14.07
CA PRO A 374 -16.50 23.40 -14.39
C PRO A 374 -15.87 22.75 -15.63
N ALA A 375 -15.67 23.53 -16.70
CA ALA A 375 -15.04 23.02 -17.93
C ALA A 375 -13.58 22.55 -17.71
N LEU A 376 -12.85 23.19 -16.80
CA LEU A 376 -11.51 22.79 -16.43
C LEU A 376 -11.54 21.46 -15.63
N ARG A 377 -12.50 21.35 -14.68
CA ARG A 377 -12.70 20.10 -13.92
C ARG A 377 -12.98 18.92 -14.85
N GLN A 378 -13.91 19.10 -15.80
CA GLN A 378 -14.26 18.08 -16.77
C GLN A 378 -13.04 17.64 -17.57
N ARG A 379 -12.31 18.58 -18.17
CA ARG A 379 -11.12 18.28 -18.99
C ARG A 379 -10.05 17.52 -18.20
N MET A 380 -9.73 17.99 -16.99
CA MET A 380 -8.71 17.35 -16.13
C MET A 380 -9.17 15.98 -15.64
N GLY A 381 -10.47 15.83 -15.30
CA GLY A 381 -11.04 14.55 -14.89
C GLY A 381 -11.01 13.51 -16.02
N GLU A 382 -11.38 13.90 -17.26
CA GLU A 382 -11.30 13.03 -18.43
C GLU A 382 -9.88 12.56 -18.72
N ALA A 383 -8.90 13.48 -18.69
CA ALA A 383 -7.49 13.18 -18.88
C ALA A 383 -6.96 12.24 -17.75
N GLY A 384 -7.33 12.53 -16.50
CA GLY A 384 -6.96 11.69 -15.35
C GLY A 384 -7.46 10.25 -15.48
N ARG A 385 -8.74 10.07 -15.86
CA ARG A 385 -9.28 8.72 -16.10
C ARG A 385 -8.59 8.00 -17.24
N ALA A 386 -8.30 8.70 -18.34
CA ALA A 386 -7.59 8.10 -19.47
C ALA A 386 -6.21 7.56 -19.06
N LYS A 387 -5.47 8.30 -18.24
CA LYS A 387 -4.17 7.85 -17.69
C LYS A 387 -4.31 6.63 -16.80
N VAL A 388 -5.27 6.62 -15.88
CA VAL A 388 -5.47 5.47 -14.98
C VAL A 388 -5.82 4.20 -15.77
N LEU A 389 -6.73 4.31 -16.74
CA LEU A 389 -7.09 3.19 -17.62
C LEU A 389 -5.91 2.67 -18.45
N ALA A 390 -4.95 3.52 -18.81
CA ALA A 390 -3.81 3.15 -19.63
C ALA A 390 -2.66 2.53 -18.82
N GLU A 391 -2.43 3.00 -17.58
CA GLU A 391 -1.17 2.74 -16.87
C GLU A 391 -1.36 2.08 -15.49
N PHE A 392 -2.58 2.10 -14.91
CA PHE A 392 -2.85 1.67 -13.54
C PHE A 392 -3.97 0.64 -13.44
N ASP A 393 -4.03 -0.28 -14.42
CA ASP A 393 -4.98 -1.37 -14.46
C ASP A 393 -4.54 -2.53 -13.54
N GLU A 394 -5.46 -3.00 -12.70
CA GLU A 394 -5.19 -4.02 -11.70
C GLU A 394 -4.85 -5.39 -12.32
N ALA A 395 -5.53 -5.77 -13.41
CA ALA A 395 -5.27 -7.04 -14.08
C ALA A 395 -3.87 -7.06 -14.73
N SER A 396 -3.45 -5.93 -15.29
CA SER A 396 -2.10 -5.76 -15.85
C SER A 396 -1.02 -5.82 -14.76
N ALA A 397 -1.27 -5.25 -13.58
CA ALA A 397 -0.36 -5.32 -12.44
C ALA A 397 -0.22 -6.76 -11.93
N ALA A 398 -1.33 -7.46 -11.75
CA ALA A 398 -1.34 -8.86 -11.31
C ALA A 398 -0.63 -9.78 -12.33
N ALA A 399 -0.81 -9.56 -13.63
CA ALA A 399 -0.13 -10.32 -14.67
C ALA A 399 1.40 -10.15 -14.61
N GLN A 400 1.87 -8.92 -14.44
CA GLN A 400 3.31 -8.65 -14.29
C GLN A 400 3.91 -9.34 -13.06
N LEU A 401 3.20 -9.28 -11.91
CA LEU A 401 3.65 -9.94 -10.69
C LEU A 401 3.63 -11.46 -10.83
N HIS A 402 2.62 -12.01 -11.46
CA HIS A 402 2.52 -13.44 -11.78
C HIS A 402 3.72 -13.91 -12.62
N ASP A 403 4.09 -13.16 -13.66
CA ASP A 403 5.25 -13.49 -14.49
C ASP A 403 6.56 -13.49 -13.68
N LEU A 404 6.70 -12.58 -12.71
CA LEU A 404 7.86 -12.56 -11.80
C LEU A 404 7.89 -13.79 -10.88
N PHE A 405 6.74 -14.25 -10.37
CA PHE A 405 6.66 -15.48 -9.59
C PHE A 405 7.02 -16.71 -10.43
N LEU A 406 6.57 -16.80 -11.67
CA LEU A 406 6.90 -17.90 -12.58
C LEU A 406 8.40 -17.92 -12.90
N ALA A 407 8.99 -16.76 -13.20
CA ALA A 407 10.42 -16.64 -13.47
C ALA A 407 11.25 -17.10 -12.25
N ALA A 408 10.88 -16.67 -11.05
CA ALA A 408 11.54 -17.09 -9.83
C ALA A 408 11.43 -18.60 -9.59
N ALA A 409 10.27 -19.20 -9.86
CA ALA A 409 10.09 -20.66 -9.73
C ALA A 409 10.95 -21.45 -10.73
N GLN A 410 11.13 -20.96 -11.95
CA GLN A 410 11.98 -21.58 -12.99
C GLN A 410 13.45 -21.55 -12.61
N GLU A 411 13.95 -20.44 -12.03
CA GLU A 411 15.36 -20.34 -11.58
C GLU A 411 15.72 -21.41 -10.55
N VAL A 412 14.79 -21.80 -9.67
CA VAL A 412 14.98 -22.90 -8.70
C VAL A 412 15.10 -24.24 -9.40
N THR A 413 14.29 -24.47 -10.44
CA THR A 413 14.26 -25.75 -11.18
C THR A 413 15.53 -25.92 -12.02
N ASP A 414 16.03 -24.83 -12.58
CA ASP A 414 17.25 -24.80 -13.42
C ASP A 414 18.56 -24.79 -12.60
N GLY A 415 18.47 -24.77 -11.26
CA GLY A 415 19.64 -24.82 -10.36
C GLY A 415 20.52 -23.56 -10.39
N ARG A 416 19.95 -22.43 -10.79
CA ARG A 416 20.61 -21.11 -10.83
C ARG A 416 20.40 -20.29 -9.57
#